data_f891018b7c717389af7dcd5f8c46e399
#
_entry.id   f891018b7c717389af7dcd5f8c46e399
#
_cell.length_a   1.000
_cell.length_b   1.000
_cell.length_c   1.000
_cell.angle_alpha   90.00
_cell.angle_beta   90.00
_cell.angle_gamma   90.00
#
_symmetry.space_group_name_H-M   'P 1'
#
loop_
_entity.id
_entity.type
_entity.pdbx_description
1 polymer ?
#
loop_
_entity_poly.entity_id
_entity_poly.type
_entity_poly.pdbx_seq_one_letter_code
_entity_poly.pdbx_strand_id
1 'polypeptide(L)'
;MKDYIVRAIAADSQIRAFAAVTTETVETARQDHNTSPVATAALGRLLTAGSMMGVMMKGDKDILTLQVKGDGLIQGITVTADSKGRVKGYVGNPEVIIPANAKGKLDVSGAVGNGFLQVIKDMGLKEPYVGQVALQTGEIAEDLTYYFAASEQVPSAVGLGVLMNKDNTVRQAGGFIVQVMPFAEEETIAKLEENVQKIQSVTTLLEQGHTPESLLEQVLDGFDIEINDTIPTEFYCNCSKSRVERALISIGRKELNELIQEGKEVELNCHFCNTNYEFSVEELKEILRKCK
;
A
#
# COMPACT_ATOMS: atom_id res chain seq x y z
N MET A 1 -0.64 -9.54 -17.48
CA MET A 1 -0.57 -10.69 -16.51
C MET A 1 -1.38 -10.23 -15.32
N LYS A 2 -2.25 -11.03 -14.72
CA LYS A 2 -3.00 -10.59 -13.53
C LYS A 2 -2.02 -10.44 -12.36
N ASP A 3 -2.22 -9.41 -11.54
CA ASP A 3 -1.42 -9.16 -10.36
C ASP A 3 -1.63 -10.25 -9.30
N TYR A 4 -0.55 -10.64 -8.62
CA TYR A 4 -0.61 -11.64 -7.56
C TYR A 4 0.59 -11.53 -6.60
N ILE A 5 0.42 -12.15 -5.45
CA ILE A 5 1.41 -12.26 -4.38
C ILE A 5 1.78 -13.73 -4.23
N VAL A 6 3.06 -14.01 -4.08
CA VAL A 6 3.57 -15.33 -3.69
C VAL A 6 4.01 -15.25 -2.23
N ARG A 7 3.64 -16.27 -1.46
CA ARG A 7 4.13 -16.51 -0.10
C ARG A 7 5.02 -17.75 -0.11
N ALA A 8 6.19 -17.63 0.46
CA ALA A 8 7.16 -18.71 0.55
C ALA A 8 7.85 -18.76 1.91
N ILE A 9 8.43 -19.92 2.20
CA ILE A 9 9.42 -20.11 3.26
C ILE A 9 10.72 -20.62 2.63
N ALA A 10 11.83 -20.42 3.33
CA ALA A 10 13.12 -20.91 2.89
C ALA A 10 14.00 -21.29 4.09
N ALA A 11 15.09 -22.01 3.84
CA ALA A 11 16.06 -22.43 4.85
C ALA A 11 15.37 -23.13 6.05
N ASP A 12 14.64 -24.19 5.81
CA ASP A 12 13.91 -24.94 6.84
C ASP A 12 13.02 -24.05 7.73
N SER A 13 12.27 -23.13 7.10
CA SER A 13 11.38 -22.16 7.73
C SER A 13 12.10 -21.08 8.56
N GLN A 14 13.41 -20.91 8.46
CA GLN A 14 14.15 -19.83 9.09
C GLN A 14 13.89 -18.48 8.41
N ILE A 15 13.41 -18.50 7.17
CA ILE A 15 13.06 -17.29 6.39
C ILE A 15 11.61 -17.40 5.94
N ARG A 16 10.86 -16.31 6.09
CA ARG A 16 9.54 -16.10 5.50
C ARG A 16 9.65 -15.02 4.43
N ALA A 17 9.07 -15.27 3.27
CA ALA A 17 9.18 -14.37 2.14
C ALA A 17 7.85 -14.13 1.43
N PHE A 18 7.70 -12.92 0.90
CA PHE A 18 6.58 -12.51 0.05
C PHE A 18 7.14 -11.76 -1.15
N ALA A 19 6.59 -12.01 -2.32
CA ALA A 19 6.85 -11.18 -3.49
C ALA A 19 5.56 -10.94 -4.26
N ALA A 20 5.46 -9.80 -4.94
CA ALA A 20 4.28 -9.42 -5.67
C ALA A 20 4.61 -8.69 -6.97
N VAL A 21 3.77 -8.93 -7.99
CA VAL A 21 3.58 -8.04 -9.15
C VAL A 21 2.25 -7.31 -8.93
N THR A 22 2.27 -5.99 -9.08
CA THR A 22 1.15 -5.09 -8.76
C THR A 22 0.93 -4.03 -9.84
N THR A 23 1.30 -4.32 -11.08
CA THR A 23 1.27 -3.35 -12.20
C THR A 23 -0.15 -2.86 -12.50
N GLU A 24 -1.12 -3.77 -12.61
CA GLU A 24 -2.53 -3.43 -12.85
C GLU A 24 -3.15 -2.71 -11.64
N THR A 25 -2.82 -3.15 -10.43
CA THR A 25 -3.24 -2.55 -9.15
C THR A 25 -2.81 -1.08 -9.05
N VAL A 26 -1.54 -0.81 -9.35
CA VAL A 26 -0.98 0.56 -9.30
C VAL A 26 -1.52 1.42 -10.44
N GLU A 27 -1.67 0.86 -11.65
CA GLU A 27 -2.26 1.58 -12.78
C GLU A 27 -3.71 1.96 -12.51
N THR A 28 -4.51 1.08 -11.89
CA THR A 28 -5.88 1.40 -11.47
C THR A 28 -5.90 2.58 -10.49
N ALA A 29 -5.04 2.57 -9.47
CA ALA A 29 -4.92 3.69 -8.54
C ALA A 29 -4.49 4.99 -9.23
N ARG A 30 -3.55 4.91 -10.19
CA ARG A 30 -3.11 6.05 -10.99
C ARG A 30 -4.26 6.64 -11.79
N GLN A 31 -5.07 5.80 -12.43
CA GLN A 31 -6.23 6.24 -13.22
C GLN A 31 -7.30 6.88 -12.35
N ASP A 32 -7.68 6.22 -11.25
CA ASP A 32 -8.72 6.71 -10.32
C ASP A 32 -8.39 8.09 -9.74
N HIS A 33 -7.11 8.33 -9.43
CA HIS A 33 -6.65 9.57 -8.79
C HIS A 33 -5.92 10.52 -9.75
N ASN A 34 -5.72 10.14 -11.00
CA ASN A 34 -4.93 10.90 -12.00
C ASN A 34 -3.58 11.37 -11.45
N THR A 35 -2.84 10.45 -10.81
CA THR A 35 -1.60 10.79 -10.13
C THR A 35 -0.45 11.10 -11.09
N SER A 36 0.38 12.07 -10.74
CA SER A 36 1.66 12.38 -11.40
C SER A 36 2.64 11.19 -11.28
N PRO A 37 3.71 11.14 -12.09
CA PRO A 37 4.67 10.03 -12.04
C PRO A 37 5.25 9.78 -10.65
N VAL A 38 5.65 10.83 -9.92
CA VAL A 38 6.25 10.69 -8.58
C VAL A 38 5.21 10.29 -7.55
N ALA A 39 3.99 10.82 -7.63
CA ALA A 39 2.88 10.42 -6.76
C ALA A 39 2.48 8.96 -7.01
N THR A 40 2.44 8.53 -8.28
CA THR A 40 2.20 7.13 -8.65
C THR A 40 3.28 6.21 -8.10
N ALA A 41 4.56 6.61 -8.20
CA ALA A 41 5.66 5.81 -7.67
C ALA A 41 5.57 5.66 -6.14
N ALA A 42 5.28 6.73 -5.43
CA ALA A 42 5.13 6.71 -3.98
C ALA A 42 3.92 5.88 -3.53
N LEU A 43 2.73 6.14 -4.11
CA LEU A 43 1.51 5.40 -3.81
C LEU A 43 1.64 3.92 -4.18
N GLY A 44 2.19 3.61 -5.35
CA GLY A 44 2.34 2.25 -5.84
C GLY A 44 3.28 1.40 -5.00
N ARG A 45 4.40 1.98 -4.51
CA ARG A 45 5.27 1.29 -3.54
C ARG A 45 4.51 0.94 -2.26
N LEU A 46 3.73 1.88 -1.72
CA LEU A 46 2.98 1.63 -0.49
C LEU A 46 1.81 0.66 -0.72
N LEU A 47 1.14 0.69 -1.90
CA LEU A 47 0.12 -0.29 -2.29
C LEU A 47 0.71 -1.70 -2.37
N THR A 48 1.87 -1.85 -3.02
CA THR A 48 2.58 -3.13 -3.12
C THR A 48 2.96 -3.68 -1.75
N ALA A 49 3.53 -2.85 -0.89
CA ALA A 49 3.83 -3.23 0.48
C ALA A 49 2.55 -3.59 1.26
N GLY A 50 1.50 -2.77 1.14
CA GLY A 50 0.21 -2.98 1.78
C GLY A 50 -0.43 -4.30 1.38
N SER A 51 -0.39 -4.68 0.10
CA SER A 51 -0.94 -5.95 -0.38
C SER A 51 -0.21 -7.15 0.24
N MET A 52 1.14 -7.14 0.26
CA MET A 52 1.94 -8.18 0.89
C MET A 52 1.75 -8.23 2.42
N MET A 53 1.73 -7.07 3.09
CA MET A 53 1.50 -6.99 4.54
C MET A 53 0.06 -7.36 4.93
N GLY A 54 -0.92 -7.08 4.07
CA GLY A 54 -2.31 -7.47 4.25
C GLY A 54 -2.46 -8.99 4.35
N VAL A 55 -1.84 -9.75 3.44
CA VAL A 55 -1.90 -11.22 3.47
C VAL A 55 -1.08 -11.85 4.61
N MET A 56 -0.31 -11.06 5.36
CA MET A 56 0.29 -11.51 6.63
C MET A 56 -0.74 -11.53 7.79
N MET A 57 -1.86 -10.82 7.65
CA MET A 57 -2.94 -10.83 8.63
C MET A 57 -3.64 -12.19 8.61
N LYS A 58 -4.14 -12.64 9.79
CA LYS A 58 -4.66 -14.00 9.96
C LYS A 58 -6.18 -14.08 9.87
N GLY A 59 -6.88 -13.02 10.27
CA GLY A 59 -8.33 -12.99 10.32
C GLY A 59 -8.95 -12.49 9.01
N ASP A 60 -10.03 -13.14 8.57
CA ASP A 60 -10.74 -12.76 7.32
C ASP A 60 -11.31 -11.33 7.32
N LYS A 61 -11.44 -10.73 8.50
CA LYS A 61 -11.95 -9.36 8.70
C LYS A 61 -10.86 -8.38 9.11
N ASP A 62 -9.64 -8.85 9.25
CA ASP A 62 -8.53 -8.01 9.65
C ASP A 62 -8.26 -6.97 8.56
N ILE A 63 -7.97 -5.75 9.00
CA ILE A 63 -7.66 -4.63 8.11
C ILE A 63 -6.33 -4.02 8.53
N LEU A 64 -5.43 -3.94 7.57
CA LEU A 64 -4.18 -3.20 7.68
C LEU A 64 -4.37 -1.80 7.12
N THR A 65 -3.88 -0.77 7.83
CA THR A 65 -3.75 0.58 7.28
C THR A 65 -2.32 1.06 7.43
N LEU A 66 -1.73 1.49 6.32
CA LEU A 66 -0.42 2.13 6.25
C LEU A 66 -0.61 3.61 5.98
N GLN A 67 0.04 4.46 6.78
CA GLN A 67 0.03 5.91 6.58
C GLN A 67 1.46 6.43 6.58
N VAL A 68 1.84 7.08 5.50
CA VAL A 68 3.06 7.89 5.41
C VAL A 68 2.63 9.35 5.56
N LYS A 69 3.09 10.00 6.61
CA LYS A 69 2.82 11.41 6.89
C LYS A 69 4.14 12.17 6.87
N GLY A 70 4.37 12.93 5.81
CA GLY A 70 5.57 13.73 5.62
C GLY A 70 5.23 15.20 5.39
N ASP A 71 6.25 16.05 5.52
CA ASP A 71 6.16 17.51 5.29
C ASP A 71 6.38 17.87 3.81
N GLY A 72 6.56 16.88 2.93
CA GLY A 72 6.75 17.08 1.50
C GLY A 72 5.47 17.38 0.74
N LEU A 73 5.63 17.71 -0.55
CA LEU A 73 4.54 18.19 -1.41
C LEU A 73 3.45 17.15 -1.70
N ILE A 74 3.69 15.86 -1.46
CA ILE A 74 2.71 14.78 -1.65
C ILE A 74 1.58 14.81 -0.58
N GLN A 75 1.78 15.51 0.54
CA GLN A 75 0.79 15.70 1.62
C GLN A 75 0.31 14.38 2.25
N GLY A 76 1.16 13.37 2.25
CA GLY A 76 0.89 12.06 2.84
C GLY A 76 0.27 11.04 1.88
N ILE A 77 0.35 9.78 2.31
CA ILE A 77 -0.16 8.62 1.58
C ILE A 77 -0.91 7.73 2.57
N THR A 78 -2.09 7.26 2.21
CA THR A 78 -2.85 6.29 3.00
C THR A 78 -3.20 5.09 2.15
N VAL A 79 -2.88 3.90 2.64
CA VAL A 79 -3.19 2.62 2.00
C VAL A 79 -3.88 1.72 3.01
N THR A 80 -4.92 1.01 2.57
CA THR A 80 -5.63 0.01 3.36
C THR A 80 -5.65 -1.31 2.60
N ALA A 81 -5.33 -2.40 3.29
CA ALA A 81 -5.30 -3.74 2.72
C ALA A 81 -6.01 -4.75 3.62
N ASP A 82 -6.47 -5.86 3.03
CA ASP A 82 -7.06 -6.97 3.78
C ASP A 82 -6.25 -8.27 3.59
N SER A 83 -6.64 -9.32 4.34
CA SER A 83 -5.99 -10.62 4.30
C SER A 83 -6.17 -11.40 3.00
N LYS A 84 -6.96 -10.88 2.05
CA LYS A 84 -7.27 -11.52 0.75
C LYS A 84 -6.48 -10.92 -0.40
N GLY A 85 -5.49 -10.06 -0.11
CA GLY A 85 -4.65 -9.40 -1.11
C GLY A 85 -5.31 -8.20 -1.78
N ARG A 86 -6.48 -7.72 -1.31
CA ARG A 86 -7.13 -6.54 -1.85
C ARG A 86 -6.59 -5.30 -1.18
N VAL A 87 -6.27 -4.30 -1.97
CA VAL A 87 -5.65 -3.06 -1.50
C VAL A 87 -6.32 -1.85 -2.13
N LYS A 88 -6.32 -0.74 -1.44
CA LYS A 88 -6.73 0.58 -1.93
C LYS A 88 -5.96 1.67 -1.21
N GLY A 89 -5.82 2.82 -1.86
CA GLY A 89 -5.08 3.92 -1.25
C GLY A 89 -5.16 5.19 -2.07
N TYR A 90 -4.68 6.26 -1.48
CA TYR A 90 -4.63 7.59 -2.10
C TYR A 90 -3.46 8.41 -1.55
N VAL A 91 -3.14 9.49 -2.25
CA VAL A 91 -2.19 10.53 -1.82
C VAL A 91 -2.94 11.83 -1.55
N GLY A 92 -2.40 12.66 -0.66
CA GLY A 92 -3.00 13.97 -0.34
C GLY A 92 -2.93 14.95 -1.52
N ASN A 93 -1.83 14.94 -2.27
CA ASN A 93 -1.65 15.73 -3.49
C ASN A 93 -1.27 14.82 -4.67
N PRO A 94 -2.22 14.44 -5.54
CA PRO A 94 -1.95 13.59 -6.68
C PRO A 94 -1.17 14.26 -7.81
N GLU A 95 -1.20 15.58 -7.90
CA GLU A 95 -0.61 16.36 -9.00
C GLU A 95 0.81 16.85 -8.73
N VAL A 96 1.45 16.39 -7.63
CA VAL A 96 2.79 16.84 -7.25
C VAL A 96 3.80 16.60 -8.36
N ILE A 97 4.55 17.63 -8.75
CA ILE A 97 5.64 17.57 -9.73
C ILE A 97 6.89 18.14 -9.09
N ILE A 98 7.94 17.34 -9.07
CA ILE A 98 9.27 17.76 -8.60
C ILE A 98 10.35 17.25 -9.58
N PRO A 99 11.52 17.87 -9.62
CA PRO A 99 12.64 17.39 -10.42
C PRO A 99 13.04 15.96 -10.07
N ALA A 100 13.62 15.25 -11.03
CA ALA A 100 14.26 13.97 -10.77
C ALA A 100 15.42 14.13 -9.78
N ASN A 101 15.68 13.08 -9.00
CA ASN A 101 16.81 13.05 -8.08
C ASN A 101 18.16 13.03 -8.82
N ALA A 102 19.28 13.13 -8.09
CA ALA A 102 20.63 13.15 -8.64
C ALA A 102 20.99 11.92 -9.51
N LYS A 103 20.24 10.82 -9.38
CA LYS A 103 20.39 9.59 -10.18
C LYS A 103 19.48 9.57 -11.41
N GLY A 104 18.76 10.66 -11.71
CA GLY A 104 17.80 10.76 -12.81
C GLY A 104 16.53 9.93 -12.61
N LYS A 105 16.21 9.51 -11.38
CA LYS A 105 15.00 8.77 -11.01
C LYS A 105 13.95 9.70 -10.40
N LEU A 106 12.68 9.25 -10.35
CA LEU A 106 11.63 9.93 -9.63
C LEU A 106 12.03 10.11 -8.15
N ASP A 107 11.96 11.33 -7.66
CA ASP A 107 12.39 11.69 -6.30
C ASP A 107 11.24 11.48 -5.29
N VAL A 108 10.99 10.22 -4.95
CA VAL A 108 9.94 9.87 -3.99
C VAL A 108 10.26 10.44 -2.61
N SER A 109 11.52 10.34 -2.18
CA SER A 109 11.99 10.92 -0.93
C SER A 109 11.71 12.42 -0.83
N GLY A 110 12.06 13.19 -1.87
CA GLY A 110 11.79 14.63 -1.92
C GLY A 110 10.30 14.97 -1.95
N ALA A 111 9.46 14.12 -2.58
CA ALA A 111 8.02 14.32 -2.57
C ALA A 111 7.38 14.04 -1.21
N VAL A 112 7.88 13.05 -0.48
CA VAL A 112 7.39 12.62 0.84
C VAL A 112 7.89 13.55 1.94
N GLY A 113 9.17 13.92 1.92
CA GLY A 113 9.82 14.73 2.96
C GLY A 113 10.06 13.98 4.27
N ASN A 114 10.29 14.72 5.34
CA ASN A 114 10.49 14.18 6.68
C ASN A 114 9.14 13.94 7.37
N GLY A 115 9.08 12.91 8.23
CA GLY A 115 7.84 12.61 8.93
C GLY A 115 7.86 11.23 9.56
N PHE A 116 6.74 10.51 9.48
CA PHE A 116 6.61 9.19 10.06
C PHE A 116 5.78 8.23 9.22
N LEU A 117 6.08 6.95 9.35
CA LEU A 117 5.30 5.81 8.90
C LEU A 117 4.50 5.27 10.08
N GLN A 118 3.19 5.14 9.91
CA GLN A 118 2.29 4.53 10.87
C GLN A 118 1.65 3.29 10.27
N VAL A 119 1.64 2.20 11.04
CA VAL A 119 1.02 0.92 10.68
C VAL A 119 -0.06 0.61 11.69
N ILE A 120 -1.30 0.48 11.23
CA ILE A 120 -2.48 0.21 12.06
C ILE A 120 -3.02 -1.15 11.66
N LYS A 121 -3.11 -2.09 12.61
CA LYS A 121 -3.67 -3.42 12.43
C LYS A 121 -4.98 -3.52 13.22
N ASP A 122 -6.11 -3.46 12.50
CA ASP A 122 -7.43 -3.71 13.10
C ASP A 122 -7.76 -5.19 12.98
N MET A 123 -7.67 -5.89 14.09
CA MET A 123 -7.95 -7.32 14.23
C MET A 123 -9.29 -7.59 14.92
N GLY A 124 -10.21 -6.60 14.94
CA GLY A 124 -11.50 -6.70 15.60
C GLY A 124 -11.42 -6.67 17.14
N LEU A 125 -10.29 -6.25 17.71
CA LEU A 125 -10.12 -6.04 19.13
C LEU A 125 -10.71 -4.68 19.55
N LYS A 126 -10.80 -4.44 20.88
CA LYS A 126 -11.33 -3.17 21.42
C LYS A 126 -10.59 -1.95 20.86
N GLU A 127 -9.28 -2.07 20.70
CA GLU A 127 -8.42 -1.05 20.11
C GLU A 127 -7.51 -1.71 19.06
N PRO A 128 -7.25 -1.05 17.92
CA PRO A 128 -6.31 -1.56 16.94
C PRO A 128 -4.88 -1.47 17.48
N TYR A 129 -4.00 -2.36 17.01
CA TYR A 129 -2.57 -2.19 17.21
C TYR A 129 -2.06 -1.04 16.34
N VAL A 130 -1.25 -0.16 16.91
CA VAL A 130 -0.65 0.98 16.21
C VAL A 130 0.85 0.98 16.44
N GLY A 131 1.63 0.78 15.38
CA GLY A 131 3.07 0.98 15.37
C GLY A 131 3.43 2.25 14.58
N GLN A 132 4.42 3.01 15.05
CA GLN A 132 4.86 4.23 14.39
C GLN A 132 6.37 4.37 14.47
N VAL A 133 7.00 4.77 13.36
CA VAL A 133 8.44 5.07 13.29
C VAL A 133 8.68 6.35 12.50
N ALA A 134 9.77 7.06 12.78
CA ALA A 134 10.23 8.15 11.95
C ALA A 134 10.66 7.62 10.57
N LEU A 135 10.37 8.37 9.52
CA LEU A 135 10.90 8.07 8.19
C LEU A 135 12.43 8.19 8.21
N GLN A 136 13.10 7.21 7.64
CA GLN A 136 14.55 7.19 7.52
C GLN A 136 15.01 7.87 6.23
N THR A 137 14.31 7.58 5.14
CA THR A 137 14.68 8.08 3.82
C THR A 137 13.49 8.67 3.06
N GLY A 138 12.26 8.30 3.36
CA GLY A 138 11.07 8.63 2.56
C GLY A 138 10.94 7.84 1.26
N GLU A 139 11.82 6.87 1.01
CA GLU A 139 11.76 5.97 -0.16
C GLU A 139 10.79 4.79 0.03
N ILE A 140 10.12 4.73 1.18
CA ILE A 140 9.09 3.74 1.58
C ILE A 140 9.66 2.35 1.88
N ALA A 141 10.49 1.77 1.01
CA ALA A 141 11.05 0.43 1.23
C ALA A 141 11.98 0.39 2.45
N GLU A 142 12.91 1.34 2.54
CA GLU A 142 13.81 1.47 3.69
C GLU A 142 13.04 1.84 4.96
N ASP A 143 12.02 2.68 4.86
CA ASP A 143 11.19 3.07 6.00
C ASP A 143 10.41 1.87 6.56
N LEU A 144 9.90 0.99 5.69
CA LEU A 144 9.26 -0.27 6.08
C LEU A 144 10.26 -1.28 6.66
N THR A 145 11.47 -1.38 6.09
CA THR A 145 12.55 -2.20 6.63
C THR A 145 12.84 -1.77 8.07
N TYR A 146 12.98 -0.46 8.29
CA TYR A 146 13.18 0.09 9.64
C TYR A 146 11.98 -0.16 10.56
N TYR A 147 10.75 -0.02 10.06
CA TYR A 147 9.53 -0.31 10.83
C TYR A 147 9.52 -1.75 11.34
N PHE A 148 9.81 -2.72 10.48
CA PHE A 148 9.85 -4.12 10.90
C PHE A 148 10.91 -4.38 11.99
N ALA A 149 12.09 -3.81 11.83
CA ALA A 149 13.15 -3.97 12.81
C ALA A 149 12.85 -3.26 14.15
N ALA A 150 12.43 -2.00 14.10
CA ALA A 150 12.30 -1.15 15.28
C ALA A 150 10.97 -1.35 16.03
N SER A 151 9.86 -1.57 15.30
CA SER A 151 8.52 -1.67 15.89
C SER A 151 8.06 -3.12 16.06
N GLU A 152 8.27 -3.97 15.06
CA GLU A 152 7.86 -5.39 15.14
C GLU A 152 8.97 -6.32 15.66
N GLN A 153 10.20 -5.83 15.75
CA GLN A 153 11.38 -6.61 16.16
C GLN A 153 11.64 -7.84 15.27
N VAL A 154 11.31 -7.71 13.98
CA VAL A 154 11.52 -8.74 12.97
C VAL A 154 12.53 -8.23 11.95
N PRO A 155 13.78 -8.72 11.93
CA PRO A 155 14.74 -8.36 10.90
C PRO A 155 14.18 -8.67 9.52
N SER A 156 14.12 -7.66 8.65
CA SER A 156 13.45 -7.77 7.35
C SER A 156 14.23 -7.03 6.28
N ALA A 157 14.11 -7.49 5.03
CA ALA A 157 14.52 -6.76 3.85
C ALA A 157 13.29 -6.48 2.97
N VAL A 158 13.11 -5.24 2.58
CA VAL A 158 11.99 -4.80 1.73
C VAL A 158 12.53 -4.19 0.45
N GLY A 159 12.09 -4.68 -0.69
CA GLY A 159 12.38 -4.12 -2.01
C GLY A 159 11.08 -3.77 -2.71
N LEU A 160 10.92 -2.50 -3.13
CA LEU A 160 9.73 -2.00 -3.82
C LEU A 160 10.12 -1.21 -5.05
N GLY A 161 9.32 -1.32 -6.11
CA GLY A 161 9.60 -0.58 -7.33
C GLY A 161 8.35 -0.26 -8.14
N VAL A 162 8.31 0.94 -8.71
CA VAL A 162 7.33 1.35 -9.72
C VAL A 162 8.08 2.03 -10.86
N LEU A 163 7.87 1.57 -12.06
CA LEU A 163 8.44 2.13 -13.28
C LEU A 163 7.31 2.71 -14.13
N MET A 164 7.49 3.96 -14.55
CA MET A 164 6.52 4.69 -15.37
C MET A 164 6.92 4.72 -16.84
N ASN A 165 5.96 4.64 -17.73
CA ASN A 165 6.12 4.99 -19.13
C ASN A 165 6.18 6.52 -19.31
N LYS A 166 6.61 6.97 -20.49
CA LYS A 166 6.66 8.40 -20.82
C LYS A 166 5.30 9.07 -20.93
N ASP A 167 4.26 8.29 -21.18
CA ASP A 167 2.86 8.73 -21.25
C ASP A 167 2.15 8.74 -19.88
N ASN A 168 2.91 8.60 -18.79
CA ASN A 168 2.41 8.53 -17.42
C ASN A 168 1.57 7.27 -17.10
N THR A 169 1.68 6.20 -17.87
CA THR A 169 1.13 4.90 -17.48
C THR A 169 2.12 4.09 -16.67
N VAL A 170 1.65 3.16 -15.83
CA VAL A 170 2.53 2.25 -15.10
C VAL A 170 3.06 1.18 -16.03
N ARG A 171 4.38 1.05 -16.11
CA ARG A 171 5.04 0.04 -16.92
C ARG A 171 5.29 -1.25 -16.14
N GLN A 172 5.81 -1.12 -14.92
CA GLN A 172 6.05 -2.23 -14.00
C GLN A 172 5.85 -1.74 -12.56
N ALA A 173 5.23 -2.57 -11.73
CA ALA A 173 5.17 -2.36 -10.28
C ALA A 173 5.23 -3.70 -9.56
N GLY A 174 5.95 -3.75 -8.44
CA GLY A 174 6.07 -4.94 -7.64
C GLY A 174 7.09 -4.78 -6.52
N GLY A 175 7.36 -5.88 -5.83
CA GLY A 175 8.28 -5.87 -4.72
C GLY A 175 8.39 -7.20 -4.00
N PHE A 176 9.17 -7.18 -2.94
CA PHE A 176 9.31 -8.30 -2.01
C PHE A 176 9.45 -7.82 -0.57
N ILE A 177 9.09 -8.69 0.36
CA ILE A 177 9.36 -8.59 1.79
C ILE A 177 9.93 -9.94 2.23
N VAL A 178 11.13 -9.95 2.77
CA VAL A 178 11.78 -11.14 3.32
C VAL A 178 12.06 -10.89 4.79
N GLN A 179 11.73 -11.86 5.63
CA GLN A 179 11.81 -11.73 7.09
C GLN A 179 12.53 -12.92 7.69
N VAL A 180 13.46 -12.62 8.58
CA VAL A 180 14.20 -13.62 9.34
C VAL A 180 13.39 -14.03 10.56
N MET A 181 13.24 -15.34 10.77
CA MET A 181 12.52 -15.88 11.92
C MET A 181 13.41 -15.90 13.18
N PRO A 182 12.82 -15.84 14.41
CA PRO A 182 13.59 -15.68 15.64
C PRO A 182 14.59 -16.80 15.95
N PHE A 183 14.47 -17.95 15.30
CA PHE A 183 15.35 -19.13 15.47
C PHE A 183 16.34 -19.31 14.30
N ALA A 184 16.48 -18.30 13.44
CA ALA A 184 17.38 -18.38 12.30
C ALA A 184 18.84 -18.41 12.76
N GLU A 185 19.63 -19.25 12.09
CA GLU A 185 21.06 -19.39 12.31
C GLU A 185 21.83 -18.19 11.74
N GLU A 186 22.96 -17.84 12.37
CA GLU A 186 23.80 -16.72 11.91
C GLU A 186 24.27 -16.87 10.46
N GLU A 187 24.55 -18.11 10.02
CA GLU A 187 24.95 -18.40 8.66
C GLU A 187 23.83 -18.10 7.65
N THR A 188 22.58 -18.43 7.99
CA THR A 188 21.40 -18.09 7.18
C THR A 188 21.23 -16.59 7.06
N ILE A 189 21.40 -15.87 8.17
CA ILE A 189 21.29 -14.40 8.20
C ILE A 189 22.37 -13.76 7.32
N ALA A 190 23.62 -14.15 7.50
CA ALA A 190 24.77 -13.61 6.75
C ALA A 190 24.62 -13.85 5.24
N LYS A 191 24.18 -15.05 4.85
CA LYS A 191 23.94 -15.37 3.43
C LYS A 191 22.80 -14.56 2.84
N LEU A 192 21.69 -14.37 3.59
CA LEU A 192 20.59 -13.54 3.14
C LEU A 192 21.02 -12.08 2.97
N GLU A 193 21.78 -11.53 3.90
CA GLU A 193 22.32 -10.17 3.81
C GLU A 193 23.20 -10.00 2.57
N GLU A 194 24.08 -10.97 2.28
CA GLU A 194 24.91 -10.97 1.06
C GLU A 194 24.05 -10.98 -0.21
N ASN A 195 23.01 -11.79 -0.25
CA ASN A 195 22.10 -11.86 -1.40
C ASN A 195 21.38 -10.52 -1.60
N VAL A 196 20.79 -9.95 -0.54
CA VAL A 196 20.05 -8.68 -0.61
C VAL A 196 20.92 -7.53 -1.14
N GLN A 197 22.22 -7.49 -0.76
CA GLN A 197 23.14 -6.48 -1.24
C GLN A 197 23.45 -6.59 -2.75
N LYS A 198 23.29 -7.78 -3.34
CA LYS A 198 23.56 -8.03 -4.77
C LYS A 198 22.33 -7.78 -5.65
N ILE A 199 21.13 -7.64 -5.05
CA ILE A 199 19.89 -7.50 -5.79
C ILE A 199 19.88 -6.22 -6.62
N GLN A 200 19.58 -6.36 -7.88
CA GLN A 200 19.26 -5.24 -8.76
C GLN A 200 17.94 -4.59 -8.32
N SER A 201 17.64 -3.39 -8.86
CA SER A 201 16.34 -2.78 -8.55
C SER A 201 15.20 -3.70 -8.98
N VAL A 202 14.15 -3.77 -8.16
CA VAL A 202 12.94 -4.56 -8.44
C VAL A 202 12.40 -4.27 -9.85
N THR A 203 12.35 -3.00 -10.24
CA THR A 203 11.86 -2.61 -11.57
C THR A 203 12.73 -3.15 -12.70
N THR A 204 14.04 -3.26 -12.52
CA THR A 204 14.94 -3.86 -13.50
C THR A 204 14.65 -5.35 -13.68
N LEU A 205 14.45 -6.06 -12.58
CA LEU A 205 14.13 -7.49 -12.62
C LEU A 205 12.76 -7.72 -13.29
N LEU A 206 11.75 -6.93 -12.95
CA LEU A 206 10.42 -7.02 -13.58
C LEU A 206 10.48 -6.71 -15.09
N GLU A 207 11.28 -5.74 -15.51
CA GLU A 207 11.51 -5.44 -16.94
C GLU A 207 12.19 -6.60 -17.68
N GLN A 208 13.02 -7.38 -17.01
CA GLN A 208 13.63 -8.59 -17.54
C GLN A 208 12.67 -9.78 -17.59
N GLY A 209 11.42 -9.62 -17.12
CA GLY A 209 10.38 -10.63 -17.15
C GLY A 209 10.33 -11.52 -15.91
N HIS A 210 10.99 -11.12 -14.82
CA HIS A 210 10.89 -11.87 -13.57
C HIS A 210 9.46 -11.83 -13.03
N THR A 211 8.99 -12.99 -12.58
CA THR A 211 7.73 -13.20 -11.83
C THR A 211 7.97 -13.04 -10.32
N PRO A 212 6.95 -12.99 -9.47
CA PRO A 212 7.13 -13.01 -8.03
C PRO A 212 7.97 -14.19 -7.53
N GLU A 213 7.78 -15.37 -8.11
CA GLU A 213 8.57 -16.58 -7.80
C GLU A 213 10.05 -16.35 -8.11
N SER A 214 10.35 -15.94 -9.34
CA SER A 214 11.75 -15.71 -9.74
C SER A 214 12.39 -14.49 -9.08
N LEU A 215 11.62 -13.51 -8.58
CA LEU A 215 12.12 -12.48 -7.69
C LEU A 215 12.60 -13.08 -6.36
N LEU A 216 11.82 -14.01 -5.78
CA LEU A 216 12.24 -14.71 -4.56
C LEU A 216 13.47 -15.60 -4.81
N GLU A 217 13.55 -16.28 -5.95
CA GLU A 217 14.74 -17.05 -6.34
C GLU A 217 16.01 -16.20 -6.38
N GLN A 218 15.90 -14.93 -6.82
CA GLN A 218 17.04 -14.00 -6.82
C GLN A 218 17.42 -13.55 -5.40
N VAL A 219 16.42 -13.21 -4.56
CA VAL A 219 16.67 -12.72 -3.19
C VAL A 219 17.15 -13.84 -2.28
N LEU A 220 16.65 -15.04 -2.51
CA LEU A 220 16.93 -16.24 -1.71
C LEU A 220 17.90 -17.22 -2.43
N ASP A 221 18.79 -16.68 -3.26
CA ASP A 221 19.75 -17.50 -4.01
C ASP A 221 20.53 -18.45 -3.10
N GLY A 222 20.57 -19.72 -3.49
CA GLY A 222 21.24 -20.80 -2.76
C GLY A 222 20.53 -21.25 -1.48
N PHE A 223 19.25 -20.89 -1.26
CA PHE A 223 18.38 -21.49 -0.27
C PHE A 223 17.35 -22.40 -0.94
N ASP A 224 16.91 -23.43 -0.21
CA ASP A 224 15.74 -24.21 -0.63
C ASP A 224 14.49 -23.39 -0.36
N ILE A 225 13.70 -23.13 -1.41
CA ILE A 225 12.50 -22.29 -1.36
C ILE A 225 11.28 -23.17 -1.52
N GLU A 226 10.34 -23.07 -0.59
CA GLU A 226 9.02 -23.68 -0.66
C GLU A 226 7.95 -22.62 -0.85
N ILE A 227 7.25 -22.64 -1.98
CA ILE A 227 6.12 -21.74 -2.25
C ILE A 227 4.89 -22.37 -1.61
N ASN A 228 4.33 -21.64 -0.62
CA ASN A 228 3.16 -22.10 0.14
C ASN A 228 1.84 -21.67 -0.51
N ASP A 229 1.83 -20.49 -1.13
CA ASP A 229 0.58 -19.86 -1.58
C ASP A 229 0.81 -18.88 -2.72
N THR A 230 -0.20 -18.80 -3.62
CA THR A 230 -0.32 -17.76 -4.64
C THR A 230 -1.67 -17.08 -4.47
N ILE A 231 -1.67 -15.79 -4.15
CA ILE A 231 -2.84 -15.01 -3.76
C ILE A 231 -3.06 -13.89 -4.77
N PRO A 232 -4.22 -13.81 -5.44
CA PRO A 232 -4.53 -12.67 -6.31
C PRO A 232 -4.46 -11.35 -5.54
N THR A 233 -4.00 -10.29 -6.20
CA THR A 233 -4.05 -8.94 -5.64
C THR A 233 -4.69 -7.99 -6.64
N GLU A 234 -5.42 -7.01 -6.13
CA GLU A 234 -6.15 -6.03 -6.94
C GLU A 234 -6.39 -4.73 -6.17
N PHE A 235 -6.50 -3.64 -6.90
CA PHE A 235 -7.07 -2.42 -6.33
C PHE A 235 -8.57 -2.61 -6.16
N TYR A 236 -9.04 -2.62 -4.91
CA TYR A 236 -10.43 -2.89 -4.60
C TYR A 236 -11.00 -1.91 -3.59
N CYS A 237 -11.94 -1.08 -4.04
CA CYS A 237 -12.71 -0.23 -3.15
C CYS A 237 -14.13 -0.77 -2.98
N ASN A 238 -14.49 -1.08 -1.75
CA ASN A 238 -15.82 -1.56 -1.39
C ASN A 238 -16.80 -0.42 -1.05
N CYS A 239 -16.56 0.80 -1.57
CA CYS A 239 -17.50 1.90 -1.41
C CYS A 239 -18.80 1.62 -2.20
N SER A 240 -19.87 2.22 -1.72
CA SER A 240 -21.18 2.17 -2.37
C SER A 240 -22.03 3.35 -1.90
N LYS A 241 -23.05 3.74 -2.68
CA LYS A 241 -23.97 4.82 -2.29
C LYS A 241 -24.55 4.58 -0.87
N SER A 242 -24.89 3.33 -0.54
CA SER A 242 -25.40 2.98 0.79
C SER A 242 -24.38 3.11 1.93
N ARG A 243 -23.07 2.95 1.64
CA ARG A 243 -22.02 3.22 2.63
C ARG A 243 -21.80 4.71 2.85
N VAL A 244 -21.84 5.49 1.77
CA VAL A 244 -21.73 6.96 1.83
C VAL A 244 -22.96 7.55 2.51
N GLU A 245 -24.17 7.01 2.27
CA GLU A 245 -25.39 7.36 3.01
C GLU A 245 -25.22 7.22 4.54
N ARG A 246 -24.57 6.15 5.00
CA ARG A 246 -24.29 5.98 6.45
C ARG A 246 -23.33 7.05 6.99
N ALA A 247 -22.40 7.53 6.17
CA ALA A 247 -21.56 8.66 6.55
C ALA A 247 -22.39 9.94 6.70
N LEU A 248 -23.34 10.20 5.79
CA LEU A 248 -24.31 11.30 5.93
C LEU A 248 -25.17 11.18 7.18
N ILE A 249 -25.62 9.98 7.55
CA ILE A 249 -26.35 9.75 8.81
C ILE A 249 -25.48 10.16 10.01
N SER A 250 -24.18 9.90 9.97
CA SER A 250 -23.26 10.15 11.09
C SER A 250 -22.91 11.62 11.31
N ILE A 251 -23.09 12.51 10.32
CA ILE A 251 -22.90 13.96 10.52
C ILE A 251 -24.00 14.57 11.39
N GLY A 252 -25.16 13.92 11.47
CA GLY A 252 -26.25 14.32 12.36
C GLY A 252 -27.37 15.14 11.71
N ARG A 253 -28.46 15.27 12.46
CA ARG A 253 -29.72 15.90 11.96
C ARG A 253 -29.57 17.37 11.63
N LYS A 254 -28.71 18.09 12.36
CA LYS A 254 -28.56 19.54 12.20
C LYS A 254 -27.93 19.84 10.85
N GLU A 255 -26.79 19.25 10.58
CA GLU A 255 -26.02 19.41 9.37
C GLU A 255 -26.81 18.94 8.13
N LEU A 256 -27.52 17.80 8.25
CA LEU A 256 -28.41 17.32 7.18
C LEU A 256 -29.54 18.29 6.86
N ASN A 257 -30.15 18.93 7.89
CA ASN A 257 -31.18 19.94 7.66
C ASN A 257 -30.61 21.18 6.97
N GLU A 258 -29.40 21.62 7.30
CA GLU A 258 -28.74 22.73 6.64
C GLU A 258 -28.53 22.43 5.16
N LEU A 259 -28.01 21.22 4.81
CA LEU A 259 -27.85 20.77 3.43
C LEU A 259 -29.19 20.75 2.65
N ILE A 260 -30.27 20.25 3.30
CA ILE A 260 -31.62 20.22 2.69
C ILE A 260 -32.13 21.65 2.45
N GLN A 261 -31.89 22.59 3.37
CA GLN A 261 -32.32 23.99 3.24
C GLN A 261 -31.58 24.74 2.14
N GLU A 262 -30.34 24.38 1.84
CA GLU A 262 -29.62 24.91 0.69
C GLU A 262 -30.29 24.56 -0.63
N GLY A 263 -31.08 23.51 -0.68
CA GLY A 263 -31.88 23.13 -1.85
C GLY A 263 -31.05 22.64 -3.05
N LYS A 264 -29.80 22.23 -2.80
CA LYS A 264 -28.87 21.75 -3.83
C LYS A 264 -28.60 20.26 -3.66
N GLU A 265 -28.24 19.62 -4.77
CA GLU A 265 -27.68 18.26 -4.73
C GLU A 265 -26.34 18.27 -4.00
N VAL A 266 -26.09 17.23 -3.20
CA VAL A 266 -24.84 17.04 -2.47
C VAL A 266 -24.02 15.96 -3.16
N GLU A 267 -22.83 16.32 -3.59
CA GLU A 267 -21.84 15.39 -4.10
C GLU A 267 -20.85 14.99 -3.00
N LEU A 268 -20.64 13.69 -2.82
CA LEU A 268 -19.64 13.15 -1.91
C LEU A 268 -18.67 12.27 -2.68
N ASN A 269 -17.38 12.54 -2.50
CA ASN A 269 -16.32 11.80 -3.15
C ASN A 269 -15.74 10.72 -2.22
N CYS A 270 -15.47 9.53 -2.77
CA CYS A 270 -14.74 8.49 -2.08
C CYS A 270 -13.24 8.71 -2.22
N HIS A 271 -12.56 9.11 -1.15
CA HIS A 271 -11.12 9.35 -1.18
C HIS A 271 -10.27 8.15 -1.65
N PHE A 272 -10.77 6.91 -1.53
CA PHE A 272 -10.01 5.71 -1.90
C PHE A 272 -10.08 5.36 -3.40
N CYS A 273 -11.15 5.67 -4.09
CA CYS A 273 -11.31 5.35 -5.52
C CYS A 273 -11.85 6.52 -6.34
N ASN A 274 -11.88 7.69 -5.77
CA ASN A 274 -12.31 8.94 -6.42
C ASN A 274 -13.69 8.89 -7.07
N THR A 275 -14.54 7.90 -6.69
CA THR A 275 -15.91 7.80 -7.20
C THR A 275 -16.80 8.83 -6.52
N ASN A 276 -17.56 9.58 -7.33
CA ASN A 276 -18.53 10.55 -6.83
C ASN A 276 -19.90 9.91 -6.63
N TYR A 277 -20.57 10.30 -5.56
CA TYR A 277 -21.92 9.91 -5.19
C TYR A 277 -22.79 11.15 -5.01
N GLU A 278 -23.80 11.29 -5.83
CA GLU A 278 -24.75 12.40 -5.79
C GLU A 278 -25.97 12.01 -4.96
N PHE A 279 -26.44 12.93 -4.14
CA PHE A 279 -27.65 12.81 -3.32
C PHE A 279 -28.58 14.01 -3.60
N SER A 280 -29.74 13.72 -4.15
CA SER A 280 -30.79 14.72 -4.34
C SER A 280 -31.36 15.20 -3.01
N VAL A 281 -32.04 16.35 -3.02
CA VAL A 281 -32.71 16.88 -1.81
C VAL A 281 -33.73 15.90 -1.26
N GLU A 282 -34.43 15.15 -2.13
CA GLU A 282 -35.38 14.11 -1.76
C GLU A 282 -34.68 12.96 -1.01
N GLU A 283 -33.55 12.48 -1.54
CA GLU A 283 -32.76 11.45 -0.88
C GLU A 283 -32.21 11.93 0.48
N LEU A 284 -31.74 13.19 0.59
CA LEU A 284 -31.31 13.75 1.87
C LEU A 284 -32.45 13.81 2.90
N LYS A 285 -33.71 14.13 2.50
CA LYS A 285 -34.88 14.07 3.36
C LYS A 285 -35.19 12.65 3.84
N GLU A 286 -34.99 11.63 2.97
CA GLU A 286 -35.16 10.22 3.36
C GLU A 286 -34.05 9.79 4.36
N ILE A 287 -32.81 10.21 4.13
CA ILE A 287 -31.68 9.96 5.04
C ILE A 287 -31.96 10.61 6.41
N LEU A 288 -32.46 11.83 6.42
CA LEU A 288 -32.81 12.55 7.66
C LEU A 288 -33.86 11.78 8.50
N ARG A 289 -34.82 11.09 7.85
CA ARG A 289 -35.81 10.25 8.56
C ARG A 289 -35.17 9.04 9.25
N LYS A 290 -34.03 8.54 8.73
CA LYS A 290 -33.27 7.43 9.29
C LYS A 290 -32.34 7.84 10.44
N CYS A 291 -32.06 9.12 10.59
CA CYS A 291 -31.28 9.66 11.70
C CYS A 291 -32.11 9.58 13.00
N LYS A 292 -31.57 8.95 14.03
CA LYS A 292 -32.17 8.86 15.37
C LYS A 292 -32.06 10.18 16.14
#